data_03d33a11e5a984092db16a12a87982f0
#
_entry.id   03d33a11e5a984092db16a12a87982f0
#
_cell.length_a   1.000
_cell.length_b   1.000
_cell.length_c   1.000
_cell.angle_alpha   90.00
_cell.angle_beta   90.00
_cell.angle_gamma   90.00
#
_symmetry.space_group_name_H-M   'P 1'
#
loop_
_entity.id
_entity.type
_entity.pdbx_description
1 polymer ?
#
loop_
_entity_poly.entity_id
_entity_poly.type
_entity_poly.pdbx_seq_one_letter_code
_entity_poly.pdbx_strand_id
1 'polypeptide(L)'
;MSITTPSPVSQLADQADPAGAIVDFARDFSLEATRPSADEIAALAAAARPGTRVYVSAVSTRPAQDAIEAVVRLRAAGFEPVPHLAVRNFATARDLEDFLDRVTGEAGVRRVLVIAGDRDQPSGDFRSSIEVIDSGALQRHGIVEIGIAGYPDGHPRISEQDLDRSLADKIHVAETTGMAVHIVTQFCFDAQAILKWIGRLRDFGIEYPVRVGLPGPTNLATLLRYARRCGVRASAQGLARQAGLVRQLFAMSTPDVLIRAIAEARARRHLGEIAPHFFSFGGLAQAARWGAAVADHRIALEPSDGFRVEPPPRHGA
;
A
#
# COMPACT_ATOMS: atom_id res chain seq x y z
N MET A 1 -22.26 -58.96 -18.98
CA MET A 1 -22.02 -57.55 -19.23
C MET A 1 -22.43 -56.77 -17.96
N SER A 2 -21.47 -56.48 -17.08
CA SER A 2 -21.73 -55.73 -15.86
C SER A 2 -21.42 -54.26 -16.16
N ILE A 3 -22.42 -53.42 -16.02
CA ILE A 3 -22.29 -51.98 -16.15
C ILE A 3 -21.86 -51.44 -14.78
N THR A 4 -20.60 -51.09 -14.64
CA THR A 4 -20.05 -50.43 -13.48
C THR A 4 -20.42 -48.95 -13.52
N THR A 5 -21.35 -48.54 -12.69
CA THR A 5 -21.67 -47.09 -12.45
C THR A 5 -20.48 -46.46 -11.75
N PRO A 6 -19.95 -45.31 -12.22
CA PRO A 6 -18.91 -44.62 -11.48
C PRO A 6 -19.48 -44.01 -10.21
N SER A 7 -18.79 -44.20 -9.09
CA SER A 7 -19.07 -43.59 -7.78
C SER A 7 -19.10 -42.04 -7.87
N PRO A 8 -19.99 -41.41 -7.08
CA PRO A 8 -20.08 -39.95 -7.00
C PRO A 8 -19.05 -39.40 -6.00
N VAL A 9 -17.76 -39.58 -6.27
CA VAL A 9 -16.64 -39.00 -5.50
C VAL A 9 -15.84 -38.13 -6.47
N SER A 10 -16.43 -37.07 -6.95
CA SER A 10 -15.68 -35.97 -7.62
C SER A 10 -16.60 -34.79 -7.94
N GLN A 11 -17.30 -34.23 -6.98
CA GLN A 11 -17.98 -32.93 -7.10
C GLN A 11 -17.96 -32.17 -5.77
N LEU A 12 -16.88 -32.23 -5.02
CA LEU A 12 -16.48 -31.16 -4.14
C LEU A 12 -15.49 -30.30 -4.92
N ALA A 13 -15.95 -29.72 -6.03
CA ALA A 13 -15.31 -28.56 -6.60
C ALA A 13 -15.37 -27.49 -5.50
N ASP A 14 -14.20 -27.19 -5.00
CA ASP A 14 -13.83 -26.13 -4.09
C ASP A 14 -14.76 -24.92 -4.30
N GLN A 15 -15.80 -24.79 -3.46
CA GLN A 15 -16.58 -23.55 -3.43
C GLN A 15 -15.68 -22.53 -2.77
N ALA A 16 -14.92 -21.83 -3.60
CA ALA A 16 -14.11 -20.74 -3.15
C ALA A 16 -14.98 -19.85 -2.24
N ASP A 17 -14.58 -19.70 -0.98
CA ASP A 17 -15.20 -18.74 -0.06
C ASP A 17 -14.73 -17.33 -0.38
N PRO A 18 -15.48 -16.53 -1.16
CA PRO A 18 -15.04 -15.19 -1.53
C PRO A 18 -14.89 -14.28 -0.31
N ALA A 19 -15.70 -14.47 0.73
CA ALA A 19 -15.63 -13.67 1.94
C ALA A 19 -14.33 -13.99 2.72
N GLY A 20 -14.02 -15.28 2.88
CA GLY A 20 -12.76 -15.70 3.48
C GLY A 20 -11.54 -15.21 2.71
N ALA A 21 -11.58 -15.29 1.37
CA ALA A 21 -10.50 -14.77 0.54
C ALA A 21 -10.27 -13.25 0.70
N ILE A 22 -11.36 -12.46 0.81
CA ILE A 22 -11.31 -11.02 1.07
C ILE A 22 -10.67 -10.74 2.43
N VAL A 23 -11.11 -11.45 3.47
CA VAL A 23 -10.58 -11.31 4.83
C VAL A 23 -9.10 -11.65 4.90
N ASP A 24 -8.70 -12.76 4.29
CA ASP A 24 -7.30 -13.18 4.24
C ASP A 24 -6.40 -12.19 3.49
N PHE A 25 -6.88 -11.62 2.39
CA PHE A 25 -6.15 -10.57 1.69
C PHE A 25 -6.02 -9.29 2.53
N ALA A 26 -7.09 -8.90 3.25
CA ALA A 26 -7.13 -7.67 4.04
C ALA A 26 -6.47 -7.79 5.43
N ARG A 27 -6.12 -8.98 5.90
CA ARG A 27 -5.67 -9.25 7.28
C ARG A 27 -4.47 -8.40 7.71
N ASP A 28 -3.49 -8.21 6.84
CA ASP A 28 -2.26 -7.44 7.09
C ASP A 28 -2.23 -6.16 6.26
N PHE A 29 -3.34 -5.40 6.28
CA PHE A 29 -3.37 -4.12 5.59
C PHE A 29 -2.41 -3.11 6.22
N SER A 30 -1.97 -2.16 5.41
CA SER A 30 -1.17 -1.01 5.82
C SER A 30 -1.84 0.30 5.37
N LEU A 31 -1.42 1.40 5.96
CA LEU A 31 -2.00 2.72 5.71
C LEU A 31 -0.93 3.69 5.26
N GLU A 32 -1.29 4.66 4.42
CA GLU A 32 -0.45 5.82 4.17
C GLU A 32 -1.06 7.06 4.84
N ALA A 33 -0.23 7.80 5.56
CA ALA A 33 -0.59 9.04 6.23
C ALA A 33 0.32 10.18 5.77
N THR A 34 -0.28 11.35 5.53
CA THR A 34 0.46 12.57 5.25
C THR A 34 0.28 13.51 6.43
N ARG A 35 1.29 13.63 7.29
CA ARG A 35 1.33 14.48 8.48
C ARG A 35 0.09 14.33 9.38
N PRO A 36 -0.13 13.13 9.94
CA PRO A 36 -1.26 12.94 10.83
C PRO A 36 -1.10 13.81 12.10
N SER A 37 -2.17 14.52 12.46
CA SER A 37 -2.25 15.29 13.71
C SER A 37 -2.33 14.35 14.92
N ALA A 38 -2.15 14.89 16.12
CA ALA A 38 -2.31 14.12 17.35
C ALA A 38 -3.73 13.51 17.46
N ASP A 39 -4.76 14.28 17.09
CA ASP A 39 -6.15 13.84 17.12
C ASP A 39 -6.41 12.73 16.08
N GLU A 40 -5.83 12.83 14.89
CA GLU A 40 -5.92 11.77 13.88
C GLU A 40 -5.23 10.49 14.33
N ILE A 41 -4.09 10.59 15.04
CA ILE A 41 -3.38 9.43 15.59
C ILE A 41 -4.20 8.82 16.74
N ALA A 42 -4.80 9.62 17.62
CA ALA A 42 -5.69 9.13 18.66
C ALA A 42 -6.93 8.43 18.07
N ALA A 43 -7.53 9.01 17.02
CA ALA A 43 -8.65 8.40 16.31
C ALA A 43 -8.23 7.11 15.56
N LEU A 44 -6.98 7.03 15.07
CA LEU A 44 -6.40 5.83 14.48
C LEU A 44 -6.24 4.73 15.54
N ALA A 45 -5.76 5.07 16.74
CA ALA A 45 -5.59 4.10 17.84
C ALA A 45 -6.91 3.43 18.28
N ALA A 46 -8.03 4.17 18.13
CA ALA A 46 -9.37 3.60 18.36
C ALA A 46 -9.90 2.78 17.16
N ALA A 47 -9.21 2.78 16.01
CA ALA A 47 -9.70 2.24 14.76
C ALA A 47 -8.89 1.05 14.22
N ALA A 48 -7.62 0.95 14.57
CA ALA A 48 -6.71 -0.07 14.05
C ALA A 48 -5.99 -0.80 15.20
N ARG A 49 -5.54 -2.01 14.92
CA ARG A 49 -4.79 -2.83 15.89
C ARG A 49 -3.39 -2.25 16.11
N PRO A 50 -2.84 -2.36 17.33
CA PRO A 50 -1.41 -2.11 17.56
C PRO A 50 -0.54 -2.92 16.59
N GLY A 51 0.60 -2.34 16.19
CA GLY A 51 1.50 -2.93 15.20
C GLY A 51 1.08 -2.74 13.74
N THR A 52 -0.10 -2.15 13.45
CA THR A 52 -0.46 -1.80 12.06
C THR A 52 0.60 -0.87 11.46
N ARG A 53 1.08 -1.20 10.26
CA ARG A 53 2.08 -0.40 9.53
C ARG A 53 1.45 0.87 8.99
N VAL A 54 2.05 2.02 9.33
CA VAL A 54 1.62 3.34 8.84
C VAL A 54 2.78 3.99 8.11
N TYR A 55 2.66 4.11 6.80
CA TYR A 55 3.65 4.78 5.96
C TYR A 55 3.46 6.29 6.07
N VAL A 56 4.55 7.01 6.36
CA VAL A 56 4.52 8.46 6.55
C VAL A 56 5.11 9.13 5.32
N SER A 57 4.24 9.77 4.53
CA SER A 57 4.64 10.39 3.27
C SER A 57 5.60 11.57 3.48
N ALA A 58 6.69 11.61 2.69
CA ALA A 58 7.55 12.79 2.61
C ALA A 58 6.89 13.85 1.72
N VAL A 59 6.85 15.09 2.19
CA VAL A 59 6.31 16.24 1.46
C VAL A 59 7.43 17.23 1.15
N SER A 60 7.75 17.42 -0.12
CA SER A 60 8.91 18.21 -0.59
C SER A 60 8.91 19.68 -0.17
N THR A 61 7.73 20.24 0.16
CA THR A 61 7.55 21.63 0.59
C THR A 61 7.53 21.80 2.10
N ARG A 62 7.86 20.74 2.87
CA ARG A 62 7.79 20.74 4.34
C ARG A 62 9.12 20.32 4.95
N PRO A 63 9.43 20.81 6.16
CA PRO A 63 10.58 20.35 6.91
C PRO A 63 10.53 18.85 7.20
N ALA A 64 11.69 18.19 7.18
CA ALA A 64 11.81 16.78 7.58
C ALA A 64 11.35 16.53 9.02
N GLN A 65 11.44 17.55 9.88
CA GLN A 65 10.96 17.56 11.26
C GLN A 65 9.49 17.13 11.38
N ASP A 66 8.61 17.58 10.48
CA ASP A 66 7.18 17.21 10.50
C ASP A 66 6.99 15.69 10.37
N ALA A 67 7.80 15.03 9.51
CA ALA A 67 7.74 13.59 9.33
C ALA A 67 8.32 12.85 10.54
N ILE A 68 9.42 13.31 11.11
CA ILE A 68 10.02 12.74 12.32
C ILE A 68 9.03 12.75 13.48
N GLU A 69 8.39 13.89 13.73
CA GLU A 69 7.40 14.02 14.80
C GLU A 69 6.18 13.10 14.59
N ALA A 70 5.72 12.95 13.35
CA ALA A 70 4.63 12.02 13.03
C ALA A 70 5.04 10.57 13.31
N VAL A 71 6.25 10.18 12.92
CA VAL A 71 6.84 8.85 13.16
C VAL A 71 6.93 8.55 14.65
N VAL A 72 7.46 9.49 15.44
CA VAL A 72 7.59 9.35 16.90
C VAL A 72 6.20 9.19 17.55
N ARG A 73 5.24 10.04 17.19
CA ARG A 73 3.86 9.97 17.72
C ARG A 73 3.16 8.67 17.35
N LEU A 74 3.32 8.18 16.12
CA LEU A 74 2.76 6.89 15.69
C LEU A 74 3.36 5.73 16.47
N ARG A 75 4.68 5.72 16.70
CA ARG A 75 5.34 4.71 17.52
C ARG A 75 4.82 4.72 18.95
N ALA A 76 4.71 5.90 19.57
CA ALA A 76 4.18 6.07 20.92
C ALA A 76 2.72 5.59 21.04
N ALA A 77 1.94 5.69 19.97
CA ALA A 77 0.58 5.17 19.89
C ALA A 77 0.49 3.66 19.59
N GLY A 78 1.63 2.94 19.51
CA GLY A 78 1.69 1.50 19.33
C GLY A 78 1.66 1.03 17.88
N PHE A 79 1.83 1.92 16.90
CA PHE A 79 1.90 1.58 15.47
C PHE A 79 3.33 1.28 15.01
N GLU A 80 3.44 0.69 13.83
CA GLU A 80 4.71 0.48 13.13
C GLU A 80 4.89 1.55 12.04
N PRO A 81 5.56 2.68 12.34
CA PRO A 81 5.76 3.73 11.37
C PRO A 81 6.82 3.34 10.35
N VAL A 82 6.54 3.61 9.07
CA VAL A 82 7.45 3.40 7.93
C VAL A 82 7.62 4.75 7.22
N PRO A 83 8.65 5.54 7.55
CA PRO A 83 8.84 6.83 6.89
C PRO A 83 9.27 6.66 5.44
N HIS A 84 8.79 7.56 4.56
CA HIS A 84 9.29 7.71 3.22
C HIS A 84 10.61 8.47 3.22
N LEU A 85 11.64 7.88 2.64
CA LEU A 85 12.88 8.55 2.28
C LEU A 85 12.77 9.05 0.84
N ALA A 86 12.22 10.25 0.64
CA ALA A 86 12.22 10.93 -0.66
C ALA A 86 13.60 11.55 -0.87
N VAL A 87 14.50 10.79 -1.49
CA VAL A 87 15.94 11.09 -1.48
C VAL A 87 16.29 12.46 -2.07
N ARG A 88 15.53 12.93 -3.07
CA ARG A 88 15.70 14.26 -3.65
C ARG A 88 15.37 15.42 -2.72
N ASN A 89 14.79 15.16 -1.55
CA ASN A 89 14.52 16.20 -0.55
C ASN A 89 15.73 16.50 0.32
N PHE A 90 16.72 15.61 0.41
CA PHE A 90 17.91 15.81 1.22
C PHE A 90 18.95 16.64 0.45
N ALA A 91 19.38 17.75 1.05
CA ALA A 91 20.37 18.62 0.44
C ALA A 91 21.78 18.03 0.55
N THR A 92 22.06 17.28 1.60
CA THR A 92 23.36 16.65 1.86
C THR A 92 23.19 15.22 2.36
N ALA A 93 24.25 14.43 2.30
CA ALA A 93 24.31 13.11 2.94
C ALA A 93 24.12 13.22 4.45
N ARG A 94 24.60 14.30 5.07
CA ARG A 94 24.42 14.55 6.50
C ARG A 94 22.95 14.74 6.87
N ASP A 95 22.19 15.46 6.06
CA ASP A 95 20.74 15.64 6.33
C ASP A 95 20.00 14.30 6.30
N LEU A 96 20.40 13.38 5.43
CA LEU A 96 19.89 12.02 5.40
C LEU A 96 20.26 11.25 6.66
N GLU A 97 21.55 11.31 7.08
CA GLU A 97 22.01 10.62 8.27
C GLU A 97 21.37 11.19 9.54
N ASP A 98 21.26 12.51 9.67
CA ASP A 98 20.56 13.18 10.78
C ASP A 98 19.07 12.77 10.84
N PHE A 99 18.41 12.60 9.70
CA PHE A 99 17.04 12.09 9.64
C PHE A 99 16.97 10.63 10.12
N LEU A 100 17.86 9.77 9.62
CA LEU A 100 17.92 8.35 9.98
C LEU A 100 18.23 8.17 11.47
N ASP A 101 19.22 8.89 12.01
CA ASP A 101 19.56 8.88 13.45
C ASP A 101 18.33 9.17 14.31
N ARG A 102 17.53 10.16 13.92
CA ARG A 102 16.36 10.56 14.68
C ARG A 102 15.23 9.55 14.60
N VAL A 103 14.86 9.07 13.39
CA VAL A 103 13.74 8.12 13.27
C VAL A 103 14.09 6.76 13.88
N THR A 104 15.37 6.34 13.84
CA THR A 104 15.81 5.10 14.48
C THR A 104 16.00 5.26 15.98
N GLY A 105 16.61 6.37 16.43
CA GLY A 105 16.88 6.62 17.85
C GLY A 105 15.63 6.98 18.64
N GLU A 106 14.77 7.86 18.11
CA GLU A 106 13.58 8.36 18.83
C GLU A 106 12.37 7.41 18.69
N ALA A 107 12.24 6.68 17.57
CA ALA A 107 11.07 5.83 17.29
C ALA A 107 11.40 4.36 17.01
N GLY A 108 12.66 3.95 17.08
CA GLY A 108 13.06 2.57 16.82
C GLY A 108 12.67 2.08 15.41
N VAL A 109 12.68 2.99 14.42
CA VAL A 109 12.35 2.64 13.04
C VAL A 109 13.38 1.65 12.49
N ARG A 110 12.91 0.57 11.89
CA ARG A 110 13.74 -0.45 11.25
C ARG A 110 13.36 -0.69 9.78
N ARG A 111 12.31 -0.01 9.31
CA ARG A 111 11.77 -0.10 7.95
C ARG A 111 11.56 1.29 7.38
N VAL A 112 11.91 1.47 6.10
CA VAL A 112 11.70 2.72 5.38
C VAL A 112 11.20 2.43 3.96
N LEU A 113 10.46 3.36 3.36
CA LEU A 113 10.15 3.32 1.93
C LEU A 113 11.08 4.28 1.20
N VAL A 114 11.96 3.75 0.35
CA VAL A 114 12.98 4.54 -0.36
C VAL A 114 12.49 4.91 -1.76
N ILE A 115 12.23 6.19 -1.99
CA ILE A 115 11.71 6.73 -3.25
C ILE A 115 12.55 7.91 -3.72
N ALA A 116 12.49 8.22 -5.01
CA ALA A 116 13.15 9.43 -5.52
C ALA A 116 12.50 10.71 -4.97
N GLY A 117 11.18 10.71 -4.82
CA GLY A 117 10.37 11.87 -4.44
C GLY A 117 9.80 12.61 -5.65
N ASP A 118 8.98 13.64 -5.37
CA ASP A 118 8.20 14.39 -6.34
C ASP A 118 8.93 15.65 -6.91
N ARG A 119 10.13 15.95 -6.39
CA ARG A 119 10.93 17.06 -6.92
C ARG A 119 11.44 16.76 -8.31
N ASP A 120 11.29 17.70 -9.24
CA ASP A 120 11.88 17.62 -10.58
C ASP A 120 13.40 17.72 -10.54
N GLN A 121 13.92 18.63 -9.71
CA GLN A 121 15.34 18.76 -9.43
C GLN A 121 15.64 18.34 -7.98
N PRO A 122 16.68 17.54 -7.73
CA PRO A 122 17.10 17.22 -6.39
C PRO A 122 17.57 18.46 -5.62
N SER A 123 17.39 18.47 -4.31
CA SER A 123 17.89 19.53 -3.42
C SER A 123 19.40 19.47 -3.24
N GLY A 124 20.01 18.31 -3.49
CA GLY A 124 21.42 18.04 -3.31
C GLY A 124 21.91 16.95 -4.27
N ASP A 125 22.83 16.10 -3.77
CA ASP A 125 23.57 15.13 -4.58
C ASP A 125 22.74 13.90 -4.97
N PHE A 126 21.75 13.53 -4.15
CA PHE A 126 20.94 12.33 -4.39
C PHE A 126 19.92 12.52 -5.51
N ARG A 127 20.09 11.80 -6.61
CA ARG A 127 19.23 11.88 -7.79
C ARG A 127 18.21 10.73 -7.85
N SER A 128 18.58 9.58 -7.30
CA SER A 128 17.78 8.35 -7.35
C SER A 128 17.83 7.59 -6.03
N SER A 129 16.80 6.81 -5.77
CA SER A 129 16.70 6.00 -4.55
C SER A 129 17.77 4.91 -4.46
N ILE A 130 18.29 4.42 -5.57
CA ILE A 130 19.34 3.42 -5.59
C ILE A 130 20.66 3.92 -4.94
N GLU A 131 20.98 5.21 -5.10
CA GLU A 131 22.16 5.82 -4.51
C GLU A 131 22.14 5.74 -2.97
N VAL A 132 20.96 5.91 -2.37
CA VAL A 132 20.80 5.78 -0.92
C VAL A 132 20.83 4.31 -0.48
N ILE A 133 20.22 3.39 -1.24
CA ILE A 133 20.24 1.96 -0.94
C ILE A 133 21.70 1.43 -0.97
N ASP A 134 22.49 1.86 -1.94
CA ASP A 134 23.87 1.44 -2.14
C ASP A 134 24.87 2.12 -1.18
N SER A 135 24.50 3.25 -0.59
CA SER A 135 25.42 4.07 0.24
C SER A 135 25.83 3.41 1.57
N GLY A 136 25.15 2.35 2.00
CA GLY A 136 25.33 1.72 3.31
C GLY A 136 24.76 2.57 4.48
N ALA A 137 24.20 3.75 4.21
CA ALA A 137 23.63 4.61 5.27
C ALA A 137 22.51 3.91 6.03
N LEU A 138 21.65 3.19 5.33
CA LEU A 138 20.50 2.48 5.92
C LEU A 138 20.97 1.42 6.94
N GLN A 139 21.95 0.62 6.57
CA GLN A 139 22.51 -0.44 7.43
C GLN A 139 23.21 0.13 8.65
N ARG A 140 24.00 1.21 8.49
CA ARG A 140 24.69 1.88 9.61
C ARG A 140 23.72 2.38 10.67
N HIS A 141 22.51 2.78 10.27
CA HIS A 141 21.45 3.24 11.17
C HIS A 141 20.49 2.11 11.60
N GLY A 142 20.80 0.85 11.31
CA GLY A 142 20.04 -0.30 11.78
C GLY A 142 18.71 -0.52 11.04
N ILE A 143 18.53 0.07 9.86
CA ILE A 143 17.42 -0.29 8.96
C ILE A 143 17.69 -1.69 8.41
N VAL A 144 16.70 -2.56 8.49
CA VAL A 144 16.81 -3.97 8.08
C VAL A 144 15.93 -4.32 6.89
N GLU A 145 14.94 -3.48 6.60
CA GLU A 145 13.98 -3.73 5.54
C GLU A 145 13.67 -2.43 4.78
N ILE A 146 13.65 -2.51 3.47
CA ILE A 146 13.27 -1.40 2.60
C ILE A 146 12.03 -1.70 1.77
N GLY A 147 11.17 -0.70 1.66
CA GLY A 147 10.14 -0.64 0.63
C GLY A 147 10.70 -0.04 -0.65
N ILE A 148 10.32 -0.59 -1.79
CA ILE A 148 10.64 -0.07 -3.13
C ILE A 148 9.33 0.23 -3.85
N ALA A 149 9.26 1.35 -4.58
CA ALA A 149 8.05 1.74 -5.28
C ALA A 149 7.78 0.86 -6.51
N GLY A 150 6.52 0.45 -6.68
CA GLY A 150 5.98 -0.24 -7.85
C GLY A 150 4.90 0.60 -8.55
N TYR A 151 4.70 0.39 -9.85
CA TYR A 151 3.77 1.19 -10.67
C TYR A 151 2.92 0.31 -11.58
N PRO A 152 1.85 -0.31 -11.07
CA PRO A 152 1.00 -1.23 -11.86
C PRO A 152 0.36 -0.58 -13.09
N ASP A 153 0.02 0.71 -13.02
CA ASP A 153 -0.59 1.49 -14.10
C ASP A 153 0.43 2.38 -14.85
N GLY A 154 1.74 2.10 -14.64
CA GLY A 154 2.83 2.88 -15.21
C GLY A 154 3.06 4.22 -14.50
N HIS A 155 3.92 5.05 -15.08
CA HIS A 155 4.27 6.37 -14.57
C HIS A 155 4.21 7.40 -15.70
N PRO A 156 3.69 8.63 -15.47
CA PRO A 156 3.47 9.60 -16.57
C PRO A 156 4.74 10.09 -17.26
N ARG A 157 5.90 9.98 -16.60
CA ARG A 157 7.19 10.54 -17.06
C ARG A 157 8.31 9.49 -17.21
N ILE A 158 8.04 8.22 -16.89
CA ILE A 158 9.05 7.15 -16.91
C ILE A 158 8.49 6.01 -17.76
N SER A 159 9.28 5.47 -18.69
CA SER A 159 8.87 4.33 -19.50
C SER A 159 8.70 3.07 -18.67
N GLU A 160 7.85 2.13 -19.12
CA GLU A 160 7.71 0.83 -18.45
C GLU A 160 9.06 0.11 -18.33
N GLN A 161 9.87 0.14 -19.39
CA GLN A 161 11.17 -0.49 -19.40
C GLN A 161 12.12 0.10 -18.34
N ASP A 162 12.10 1.43 -18.15
CA ASP A 162 12.94 2.07 -17.14
C ASP A 162 12.41 1.82 -15.72
N LEU A 163 11.08 1.69 -15.55
CA LEU A 163 10.48 1.29 -14.27
C LEU A 163 10.89 -0.13 -13.90
N ASP A 164 10.79 -1.08 -14.83
CA ASP A 164 11.14 -2.48 -14.62
C ASP A 164 12.64 -2.63 -14.33
N ARG A 165 13.51 -1.94 -15.10
CA ARG A 165 14.94 -1.90 -14.85
C ARG A 165 15.27 -1.31 -13.48
N SER A 166 14.69 -0.15 -13.15
CA SER A 166 14.92 0.52 -11.85
C SER A 166 14.46 -0.33 -10.66
N LEU A 167 13.39 -1.12 -10.83
CA LEU A 167 12.94 -2.05 -9.80
C LEU A 167 13.96 -3.19 -9.61
N ALA A 168 14.39 -3.82 -10.70
CA ALA A 168 15.36 -4.91 -10.68
C ALA A 168 16.71 -4.46 -10.10
N ASP A 169 17.22 -3.31 -10.51
CA ASP A 169 18.49 -2.76 -10.01
C ASP A 169 18.44 -2.52 -8.49
N LYS A 170 17.34 -1.96 -7.96
CA LYS A 170 17.17 -1.74 -6.52
C LYS A 170 17.08 -3.03 -5.73
N ILE A 171 16.38 -4.03 -6.26
CA ILE A 171 16.30 -5.36 -5.65
C ILE A 171 17.70 -5.95 -5.58
N HIS A 172 18.43 -5.94 -6.69
CA HIS A 172 19.78 -6.47 -6.76
C HIS A 172 20.73 -5.81 -5.72
N VAL A 173 20.71 -4.48 -5.63
CA VAL A 173 21.53 -3.77 -4.64
C VAL A 173 21.09 -4.11 -3.21
N ALA A 174 19.81 -4.19 -2.94
CA ALA A 174 19.30 -4.56 -1.62
C ALA A 174 19.73 -5.98 -1.22
N GLU A 175 19.67 -6.94 -2.15
CA GLU A 175 20.14 -8.31 -1.94
C GLU A 175 21.64 -8.37 -1.63
N THR A 176 22.45 -7.65 -2.40
CA THR A 176 23.92 -7.61 -2.20
C THR A 176 24.31 -6.96 -0.88
N THR A 177 23.47 -6.05 -0.38
CA THR A 177 23.68 -5.37 0.91
C THR A 177 22.97 -6.06 2.09
N GLY A 178 22.33 -7.22 1.86
CA GLY A 178 21.70 -8.05 2.89
C GLY A 178 20.41 -7.44 3.48
N MET A 179 19.74 -6.54 2.77
CA MET A 179 18.49 -5.92 3.21
C MET A 179 17.27 -6.73 2.79
N ALA A 180 16.29 -6.86 3.69
CA ALA A 180 14.99 -7.38 3.31
C ALA A 180 14.26 -6.34 2.44
N VAL A 181 13.49 -6.85 1.46
CA VAL A 181 12.78 -6.02 0.49
C VAL A 181 11.28 -6.30 0.53
N HIS A 182 10.47 -5.27 0.42
CA HIS A 182 9.07 -5.36 0.01
C HIS A 182 8.77 -4.29 -1.04
N ILE A 183 7.73 -4.50 -1.83
CA ILE A 183 7.33 -3.56 -2.87
C ILE A 183 6.05 -2.87 -2.42
N VAL A 184 5.99 -1.53 -2.54
CA VAL A 184 4.79 -0.74 -2.28
C VAL A 184 4.34 -0.12 -3.58
N THR A 185 3.15 -0.44 -4.05
CA THR A 185 2.70 0.13 -5.31
C THR A 185 2.05 1.49 -5.13
N GLN A 186 2.15 2.33 -6.17
CA GLN A 186 1.27 3.48 -6.30
C GLN A 186 -0.19 2.99 -6.31
N PHE A 187 -1.12 3.80 -5.78
CA PHE A 187 -2.53 3.41 -5.84
C PHE A 187 -3.02 3.30 -7.29
N CYS A 188 -3.85 2.30 -7.52
CA CYS A 188 -4.41 2.01 -8.82
C CYS A 188 -5.93 1.74 -8.69
N PHE A 189 -6.68 2.09 -9.73
CA PHE A 189 -8.13 1.90 -9.81
C PHE A 189 -8.52 0.70 -10.66
N ASP A 190 -7.55 -0.01 -11.23
CA ASP A 190 -7.75 -1.11 -12.15
C ASP A 190 -7.16 -2.40 -11.58
N ALA A 191 -8.04 -3.31 -11.12
CA ALA A 191 -7.64 -4.60 -10.60
C ALA A 191 -6.91 -5.46 -11.64
N GLN A 192 -7.25 -5.35 -12.94
CA GLN A 192 -6.59 -6.11 -14.00
C GLN A 192 -5.16 -5.63 -14.26
N ALA A 193 -4.94 -4.30 -14.20
CA ALA A 193 -3.60 -3.74 -14.30
C ALA A 193 -2.73 -4.20 -13.12
N ILE A 194 -3.26 -4.17 -11.89
CA ILE A 194 -2.59 -4.67 -10.69
C ILE A 194 -2.22 -6.15 -10.85
N LEU A 195 -3.18 -7.00 -11.20
CA LEU A 195 -3.00 -8.44 -11.31
C LEU A 195 -2.02 -8.82 -12.43
N LYS A 196 -2.09 -8.12 -13.56
CA LYS A 196 -1.15 -8.30 -14.67
C LYS A 196 0.26 -7.92 -14.26
N TRP A 197 0.42 -6.81 -13.55
CA TRP A 197 1.73 -6.34 -13.10
C TRP A 197 2.34 -7.30 -12.07
N ILE A 198 1.57 -7.76 -11.07
CA ILE A 198 2.04 -8.75 -10.10
C ILE A 198 2.41 -10.06 -10.81
N GLY A 199 1.57 -10.54 -11.73
CA GLY A 199 1.87 -11.73 -12.53
C GLY A 199 3.22 -11.63 -13.25
N ARG A 200 3.49 -10.48 -13.90
CA ARG A 200 4.81 -10.25 -14.53
C ARG A 200 5.96 -10.33 -13.52
N LEU A 201 5.81 -9.78 -12.32
CA LEU A 201 6.86 -9.91 -11.30
C LEU A 201 7.16 -11.38 -10.98
N ARG A 202 6.12 -12.21 -10.81
CA ARG A 202 6.27 -13.64 -10.52
C ARG A 202 6.87 -14.40 -11.71
N ASP A 203 6.48 -14.04 -12.94
CA ASP A 203 7.07 -14.60 -14.16
C ASP A 203 8.58 -14.29 -14.28
N PHE A 204 9.03 -13.17 -13.73
CA PHE A 204 10.45 -12.80 -13.64
C PHE A 204 11.16 -13.35 -12.38
N GLY A 205 10.48 -14.18 -11.57
CA GLY A 205 11.05 -14.74 -10.34
C GLY A 205 11.16 -13.77 -9.17
N ILE A 206 10.51 -12.60 -9.23
CA ILE A 206 10.48 -11.61 -8.15
C ILE A 206 9.38 -12.00 -7.17
N GLU A 207 9.72 -12.65 -6.05
CA GLU A 207 8.79 -13.20 -5.05
C GLU A 207 8.62 -12.31 -3.81
N TYR A 208 9.18 -11.12 -3.78
CA TYR A 208 9.09 -10.21 -2.64
C TYR A 208 7.65 -9.83 -2.31
N PRO A 209 7.33 -9.59 -1.00
CA PRO A 209 6.01 -9.14 -0.58
C PRO A 209 5.59 -7.84 -1.29
N VAL A 210 4.32 -7.77 -1.70
CA VAL A 210 3.76 -6.59 -2.37
C VAL A 210 2.66 -5.97 -1.53
N ARG A 211 2.83 -4.71 -1.16
CA ARG A 211 1.80 -3.85 -0.60
C ARG A 211 1.07 -3.17 -1.74
N VAL A 212 -0.13 -3.66 -2.04
CA VAL A 212 -0.94 -3.21 -3.18
C VAL A 212 -1.61 -1.89 -2.84
N GLY A 213 -1.18 -0.82 -3.48
CA GLY A 213 -1.74 0.52 -3.30
C GLY A 213 -3.18 0.61 -3.80
N LEU A 214 -4.09 0.91 -2.88
CA LEU A 214 -5.52 1.07 -3.14
C LEU A 214 -6.01 2.39 -2.57
N PRO A 215 -6.98 3.05 -3.21
CA PRO A 215 -7.61 4.22 -2.60
C PRO A 215 -8.35 3.79 -1.33
N GLY A 216 -8.09 4.46 -0.20
CA GLY A 216 -8.93 4.33 0.99
C GLY A 216 -10.34 4.93 0.76
N PRO A 217 -11.29 4.65 1.67
CA PRO A 217 -12.62 5.23 1.58
C PRO A 217 -12.56 6.76 1.55
N THR A 218 -13.07 7.37 0.47
CA THR A 218 -13.11 8.82 0.29
C THR A 218 -14.13 9.19 -0.77
N ASN A 219 -14.36 10.47 -1.02
CA ASN A 219 -15.25 10.90 -2.09
C ASN A 219 -14.53 11.03 -3.45
N LEU A 220 -15.29 10.94 -4.52
CA LEU A 220 -14.77 10.97 -5.89
C LEU A 220 -13.98 12.26 -6.21
N ALA A 221 -14.41 13.41 -5.68
CA ALA A 221 -13.70 14.69 -5.90
C ALA A 221 -12.27 14.64 -5.32
N THR A 222 -12.12 14.06 -4.15
CA THR A 222 -10.81 13.83 -3.50
C THR A 222 -9.98 12.83 -4.32
N LEU A 223 -10.56 11.71 -4.76
CA LEU A 223 -9.87 10.74 -5.60
C LEU A 223 -9.30 11.39 -6.87
N LEU A 224 -10.12 12.14 -7.60
CA LEU A 224 -9.71 12.84 -8.83
C LEU A 224 -8.58 13.84 -8.59
N ARG A 225 -8.65 14.57 -7.47
CA ARG A 225 -7.60 15.53 -7.10
C ARG A 225 -6.26 14.83 -6.87
N TYR A 226 -6.25 13.72 -6.13
CA TYR A 226 -5.03 12.96 -5.86
C TYR A 226 -4.53 12.20 -7.08
N ALA A 227 -5.42 11.61 -7.88
CA ALA A 227 -5.05 10.96 -9.14
C ALA A 227 -4.29 11.91 -10.08
N ARG A 228 -4.77 13.16 -10.22
CA ARG A 228 -4.07 14.19 -11.00
C ARG A 228 -2.71 14.56 -10.40
N ARG A 229 -2.63 14.72 -9.08
CA ARG A 229 -1.39 15.08 -8.38
C ARG A 229 -0.32 13.99 -8.49
N CYS A 230 -0.72 12.73 -8.38
CA CYS A 230 0.19 11.58 -8.43
C CYS A 230 0.42 11.06 -9.85
N GLY A 231 -0.21 11.67 -10.88
CA GLY A 231 -0.08 11.21 -12.26
C GLY A 231 -0.66 9.82 -12.52
N VAL A 232 -1.55 9.36 -11.63
CA VAL A 232 -2.23 8.07 -11.80
C VAL A 232 -3.23 8.19 -12.95
N ARG A 233 -3.15 7.28 -13.90
CA ARG A 233 -4.14 7.17 -14.96
C ARG A 233 -5.45 6.71 -14.32
N ALA A 234 -6.36 7.65 -14.10
CA ALA A 234 -7.74 7.30 -13.86
C ALA A 234 -8.23 6.63 -15.15
N SER A 235 -8.16 5.31 -15.25
CA SER A 235 -8.77 4.63 -16.39
C SER A 235 -10.23 5.05 -16.42
N ALA A 236 -10.66 5.62 -17.54
CA ALA A 236 -12.06 6.06 -17.73
C ALA A 236 -13.03 4.92 -17.41
N GLN A 237 -12.59 3.66 -17.58
CA GLN A 237 -13.37 2.47 -17.24
C GLN A 237 -13.39 2.15 -15.72
N GLY A 238 -12.31 2.37 -14.98
CA GLY A 238 -12.30 2.19 -13.51
C GLY A 238 -13.13 3.28 -12.81
N LEU A 239 -13.02 4.52 -13.27
CA LEU A 239 -13.85 5.63 -12.82
C LEU A 239 -15.30 5.54 -13.32
N ALA A 240 -15.56 5.05 -14.55
CA ALA A 240 -16.90 4.88 -15.07
C ALA A 240 -17.68 3.74 -14.38
N ARG A 241 -17.03 2.69 -13.92
CA ARG A 241 -17.66 1.66 -13.08
C ARG A 241 -18.01 2.18 -11.68
N GLN A 242 -17.26 3.17 -11.18
CA GLN A 242 -17.57 3.89 -9.93
C GLN A 242 -18.45 5.14 -10.15
N ALA A 243 -18.50 5.66 -11.37
CA ALA A 243 -19.27 6.86 -11.74
C ALA A 243 -20.66 6.53 -12.25
N GLY A 244 -21.49 5.97 -11.41
CA GLY A 244 -22.94 6.22 -11.48
C GLY A 244 -23.24 7.69 -11.20
N LEU A 245 -22.62 8.57 -12.00
CA LEU A 245 -22.89 10.01 -12.29
C LEU A 245 -23.19 10.98 -11.15
N VAL A 246 -22.66 12.17 -11.33
CA VAL A 246 -22.89 13.52 -10.75
C VAL A 246 -23.51 13.61 -9.33
N ARG A 247 -24.48 12.81 -8.96
CA ARG A 247 -24.99 12.67 -7.59
C ARG A 247 -24.01 12.01 -6.63
N GLN A 248 -23.01 11.27 -7.14
CA GLN A 248 -22.01 10.53 -6.32
C GLN A 248 -20.69 11.27 -6.15
N LEU A 249 -20.51 12.48 -6.70
CA LEU A 249 -19.28 13.25 -6.49
C LEU A 249 -18.94 13.45 -5.01
N PHE A 250 -19.95 13.45 -4.16
CA PHE A 250 -19.81 13.59 -2.70
C PHE A 250 -20.13 12.30 -1.93
N ALA A 251 -20.58 11.25 -2.61
CA ALA A 251 -20.79 9.95 -1.99
C ALA A 251 -19.45 9.30 -1.66
N MET A 252 -19.43 8.55 -0.57
CA MET A 252 -18.26 7.75 -0.20
C MET A 252 -18.06 6.64 -1.23
N SER A 253 -16.85 6.58 -1.78
CA SER A 253 -16.37 5.48 -2.61
C SER A 253 -15.43 4.62 -1.77
N THR A 254 -15.58 3.31 -1.84
CA THR A 254 -14.77 2.31 -1.16
C THR A 254 -14.06 1.42 -2.19
N PRO A 255 -12.92 0.81 -1.85
CA PRO A 255 -12.19 -0.09 -2.75
C PRO A 255 -12.71 -1.54 -2.75
N ASP A 256 -13.96 -1.78 -2.34
CA ASP A 256 -14.57 -3.10 -2.19
C ASP A 256 -14.49 -3.96 -3.45
N VAL A 257 -14.84 -3.41 -4.62
CA VAL A 257 -14.75 -4.10 -5.92
C VAL A 257 -13.30 -4.48 -6.26
N LEU A 258 -12.35 -3.58 -6.00
CA LEU A 258 -10.92 -3.84 -6.25
C LEU A 258 -10.40 -4.94 -5.32
N ILE A 259 -10.72 -4.86 -4.04
CA ILE A 259 -10.30 -5.84 -3.04
C ILE A 259 -10.87 -7.22 -3.36
N ARG A 260 -12.17 -7.31 -3.67
CA ARG A 260 -12.80 -8.57 -4.03
C ARG A 260 -12.15 -9.19 -5.26
N ALA A 261 -11.96 -8.43 -6.33
CA ALA A 261 -11.34 -8.92 -7.55
C ALA A 261 -9.91 -9.44 -7.33
N ILE A 262 -9.10 -8.73 -6.52
CA ILE A 262 -7.73 -9.14 -6.20
C ILE A 262 -7.73 -10.37 -5.30
N ALA A 263 -8.57 -10.41 -4.26
CA ALA A 263 -8.68 -11.52 -3.33
C ALA A 263 -9.10 -12.82 -4.03
N GLU A 264 -10.12 -12.76 -4.88
CA GLU A 264 -10.56 -13.89 -5.68
C GLU A 264 -9.49 -14.37 -6.68
N ALA A 265 -8.72 -13.47 -7.27
CA ALA A 265 -7.61 -13.84 -8.15
C ALA A 265 -6.48 -14.51 -7.36
N ARG A 266 -6.14 -13.98 -6.16
CA ARG A 266 -5.14 -14.56 -5.24
C ARG A 266 -5.50 -15.99 -4.83
N ALA A 267 -6.77 -16.28 -4.62
CA ALA A 267 -7.23 -17.64 -4.30
C ALA A 267 -7.06 -18.64 -5.46
N ARG A 268 -6.96 -18.15 -6.71
CA ARG A 268 -6.89 -19.00 -7.92
C ARG A 268 -5.52 -19.03 -8.60
N ARG A 269 -4.61 -18.12 -8.25
CA ARG A 269 -3.31 -17.94 -8.90
C ARG A 269 -2.22 -17.74 -7.87
N HIS A 270 -1.01 -18.16 -8.19
CA HIS A 270 0.16 -17.83 -7.41
C HIS A 270 0.51 -16.33 -7.60
N LEU A 271 0.13 -15.50 -6.64
CA LEU A 271 0.48 -14.08 -6.61
C LEU A 271 1.52 -13.75 -5.52
N GLY A 272 2.02 -14.78 -4.80
CA GLY A 272 2.92 -14.61 -3.68
C GLY A 272 2.28 -13.89 -2.50
N GLU A 273 3.11 -13.32 -1.63
CA GLU A 273 2.63 -12.53 -0.51
C GLU A 273 2.18 -11.14 -0.99
N ILE A 274 0.89 -10.89 -0.92
CA ILE A 274 0.29 -9.60 -1.25
C ILE A 274 -0.70 -9.16 -0.17
N ALA A 275 -0.73 -7.86 0.13
CA ALA A 275 -1.68 -7.27 1.09
C ALA A 275 -2.05 -5.84 0.68
N PRO A 276 -3.22 -5.31 1.09
CA PRO A 276 -3.63 -3.95 0.75
C PRO A 276 -2.77 -2.89 1.44
N HIS A 277 -2.54 -1.81 0.73
CA HIS A 277 -1.96 -0.57 1.26
C HIS A 277 -2.92 0.58 0.95
N PHE A 278 -3.59 1.13 1.97
CA PHE A 278 -4.61 2.15 1.77
C PHE A 278 -4.03 3.56 1.80
N PHE A 279 -4.15 4.27 0.69
CA PHE A 279 -3.91 5.71 0.61
C PHE A 279 -5.08 6.43 1.28
N SER A 280 -4.84 7.04 2.43
CA SER A 280 -5.91 7.58 3.29
C SER A 280 -6.53 8.89 2.79
N PHE A 281 -5.82 9.65 1.95
CA PHE A 281 -6.26 10.94 1.38
C PHE A 281 -6.82 11.94 2.41
N GLY A 282 -6.28 11.92 3.63
CA GLY A 282 -6.70 12.75 4.75
C GLY A 282 -7.79 12.11 5.63
N GLY A 283 -8.22 10.89 5.34
CA GLY A 283 -9.20 10.12 6.13
C GLY A 283 -8.55 8.93 6.85
N LEU A 284 -7.44 9.14 7.58
CA LEU A 284 -6.62 8.06 8.15
C LEU A 284 -7.43 7.11 9.04
N ALA A 285 -8.14 7.63 10.04
CA ALA A 285 -8.95 6.81 10.94
C ALA A 285 -10.13 6.13 10.22
N GLN A 286 -10.64 6.74 9.14
CA GLN A 286 -11.71 6.16 8.34
C GLN A 286 -11.19 4.98 7.51
N ALA A 287 -10.04 5.12 6.85
CA ALA A 287 -9.39 4.04 6.14
C ALA A 287 -9.06 2.88 7.08
N ALA A 288 -8.57 3.18 8.28
CA ALA A 288 -8.29 2.21 9.31
C ALA A 288 -9.53 1.44 9.78
N ARG A 289 -10.62 2.15 10.12
CA ARG A 289 -11.89 1.51 10.51
C ARG A 289 -12.45 0.59 9.43
N TRP A 290 -12.38 1.05 8.18
CA TRP A 290 -12.85 0.27 7.05
C TRP A 290 -11.98 -0.99 6.85
N GLY A 291 -10.66 -0.84 6.81
CA GLY A 291 -9.73 -1.96 6.68
C GLY A 291 -9.84 -2.97 7.83
N ALA A 292 -9.95 -2.49 9.06
CA ALA A 292 -10.16 -3.35 10.23
C ALA A 292 -11.49 -4.10 10.16
N ALA A 293 -12.57 -3.45 9.70
CA ALA A 293 -13.85 -4.11 9.53
C ALA A 293 -13.79 -5.25 8.51
N VAL A 294 -13.08 -5.06 7.41
CA VAL A 294 -12.85 -6.12 6.41
C VAL A 294 -12.01 -7.24 7.00
N ALA A 295 -10.90 -6.93 7.66
CA ALA A 295 -10.03 -7.91 8.30
C ALA A 295 -10.70 -8.69 9.45
N ASP A 296 -11.69 -8.09 10.09
CA ASP A 296 -12.50 -8.70 11.17
C ASP A 296 -13.74 -9.48 10.63
N HIS A 297 -13.80 -9.75 9.32
CA HIS A 297 -14.91 -10.47 8.68
C HIS A 297 -16.27 -9.77 8.84
N ARG A 298 -16.29 -8.43 9.01
CA ARG A 298 -17.53 -7.64 9.06
C ARG A 298 -17.91 -7.14 7.69
N ILE A 299 -18.21 -8.08 6.79
CA ILE A 299 -18.56 -7.82 5.40
C ILE A 299 -19.77 -8.63 4.99
N ALA A 300 -20.56 -8.08 4.09
CA ALA A 300 -21.62 -8.79 3.37
C ALA A 300 -21.38 -8.66 1.87
N LEU A 301 -21.28 -9.78 1.15
CA LEU A 301 -21.10 -9.80 -0.29
C LEU A 301 -22.33 -9.21 -0.97
N GLU A 302 -22.12 -8.42 -2.04
CA GLU A 302 -23.19 -7.90 -2.86
C GLU A 302 -23.32 -8.72 -4.15
N PRO A 303 -24.54 -8.77 -4.76
CA PRO A 303 -24.74 -9.43 -6.05
C PRO A 303 -23.90 -8.82 -7.18
N SER A 304 -23.61 -7.51 -7.11
CA SER A 304 -22.57 -6.86 -7.88
C SER A 304 -21.21 -7.27 -7.37
N ASP A 305 -20.16 -7.13 -8.16
CA ASP A 305 -18.78 -7.56 -7.86
C ASP A 305 -18.13 -6.88 -6.64
N GLY A 306 -18.92 -6.35 -5.71
CA GLY A 306 -18.51 -5.63 -4.50
C GLY A 306 -18.91 -6.35 -3.20
N PHE A 307 -18.66 -5.67 -2.09
CA PHE A 307 -19.17 -6.01 -0.76
C PHE A 307 -19.39 -4.73 0.06
N ARG A 308 -20.23 -4.81 1.08
CA ARG A 308 -20.38 -3.72 2.04
C ARG A 308 -19.76 -4.11 3.38
N VAL A 309 -19.25 -3.11 4.09
CA VAL A 309 -18.79 -3.28 5.47
C VAL A 309 -19.99 -3.14 6.42
N GLU A 310 -20.11 -4.07 7.35
CA GLU A 310 -21.15 -4.05 8.36
C GLU A 310 -20.75 -3.23 9.60
N PRO A 311 -21.70 -2.58 10.27
CA PRO A 311 -21.43 -1.88 11.50
C PRO A 311 -20.95 -2.87 12.60
N PRO A 312 -20.21 -2.39 13.61
CA PRO A 312 -19.86 -3.24 14.73
C PRO A 312 -21.11 -3.79 15.41
N PRO A 313 -21.04 -5.02 15.95
CA PRO A 313 -22.14 -5.57 16.71
C PRO A 313 -22.52 -4.62 17.84
N ARG A 314 -23.81 -4.35 18.00
CA ARG A 314 -24.29 -3.57 19.16
C ARG A 314 -23.99 -4.43 20.38
N HIS A 315 -23.06 -3.98 21.22
CA HIS A 315 -22.93 -4.57 22.54
C HIS A 315 -24.29 -4.40 23.23
N GLY A 316 -24.93 -5.53 23.54
CA GLY A 316 -26.22 -5.55 24.21
C GLY A 316 -26.18 -4.72 25.49
N ALA A 317 -27.22 -3.95 25.66
CA ALA A 317 -27.47 -3.21 26.89
C ALA A 317 -27.71 -4.17 28.05
#